data_69680ac2970e79e807010d2911396d3d
#
_entry.id   69680ac2970e79e807010d2911396d3d
#
_cell.length_a   1.000
_cell.length_b   1.000
_cell.length_c   1.000
_cell.angle_alpha   90.00
_cell.angle_beta   90.00
_cell.angle_gamma   90.00
#
_symmetry.space_group_name_H-M   'P 1'
#
loop_
_entity.id
_entity.type
_entity.pdbx_description
1 polymer ?
#
loop_
_entity_poly.entity_id
_entity_poly.type
_entity_poly.pdbx_seq_one_letter_code
_entity_poly.pdbx_strand_id
1 'polypeptide(L)'
;MQPEFVIAQCDVYCKWSGEAPRYRCFVNDELFTERTWIWHNEYLEESIQINAPPGKYQVRYELVDPEHAAIKVRNLRIQTGPAIITPQGQVQIYTPEKPT
;
A
#
# COMPACT_ATOMS: atom_id res chain seq x y z
N MET A 1 3.90 -12.48 20.01
CA MET A 1 3.71 -11.03 19.95
C MET A 1 2.32 -10.71 19.43
N GLN A 2 1.71 -9.70 20.01
CA GLN A 2 0.39 -9.28 19.55
C GLN A 2 0.54 -8.44 18.29
N PRO A 3 -0.39 -8.60 17.34
CA PRO A 3 -0.37 -7.74 16.16
C PRO A 3 -0.74 -6.30 16.51
N GLU A 4 -0.15 -5.39 15.77
CA GLU A 4 -0.45 -3.98 15.85
C GLU A 4 -1.31 -3.58 14.66
N PHE A 5 -2.25 -2.68 14.87
CA PHE A 5 -3.09 -2.15 13.81
C PHE A 5 -2.48 -0.87 13.25
N VAL A 6 -2.21 -0.87 11.96
CA VAL A 6 -1.57 0.24 11.26
C VAL A 6 -2.36 0.57 10.01
N ILE A 7 -2.56 1.86 9.76
CA ILE A 7 -3.12 2.33 8.49
C ILE A 7 -2.03 3.12 7.78
N ALA A 8 -1.60 2.60 6.64
CA ALA A 8 -0.70 3.29 5.73
C ALA A 8 -1.50 3.90 4.60
N GLN A 9 -1.04 5.01 4.07
CA GLN A 9 -1.64 5.65 2.90
C GLN A 9 -0.59 5.86 1.83
N CYS A 10 -1.01 5.84 0.59
CA CYS A 10 -0.15 6.17 -0.53
C CYS A 10 -0.94 6.81 -1.64
N ASP A 11 -0.23 7.51 -2.52
CA ASP A 11 -0.80 8.11 -3.71
C ASP A 11 -0.52 7.19 -4.88
N VAL A 12 -1.57 6.72 -5.54
CA VAL A 12 -1.47 5.81 -6.67
C VAL A 12 -1.83 6.56 -7.93
N TYR A 13 -0.95 6.51 -8.91
CA TYR A 13 -1.14 7.13 -10.22
C TYR A 13 -1.22 6.05 -11.27
N CYS A 14 -2.21 6.12 -12.13
CA CYS A 14 -2.38 5.15 -13.20
C CYS A 14 -2.75 5.85 -14.50
N LYS A 15 -1.96 5.64 -15.54
CA LYS A 15 -2.28 6.08 -16.90
C LYS A 15 -2.67 4.87 -17.70
N TRP A 16 -3.79 4.96 -18.41
CA TRP A 16 -4.30 3.84 -19.16
C TRP A 16 -5.15 4.28 -20.35
N SER A 17 -5.30 3.39 -21.31
CA SER A 17 -6.15 3.59 -22.46
C SER A 17 -6.86 2.28 -22.77
N GLY A 18 -8.05 2.37 -23.38
CA GLY A 18 -8.84 1.18 -23.70
C GLY A 18 -9.63 0.71 -22.49
N GLU A 19 -9.50 -0.56 -22.15
CA GLU A 19 -10.22 -1.12 -21.02
C GLU A 19 -9.60 -0.69 -19.69
N ALA A 20 -10.47 -0.51 -18.69
CA ALA A 20 -10.00 -0.16 -17.35
C ALA A 20 -9.08 -1.26 -16.80
N PRO A 21 -7.85 -0.89 -16.38
CA PRO A 21 -6.89 -1.89 -15.92
C PRO A 21 -7.25 -2.45 -14.54
N ARG A 22 -6.82 -3.68 -14.30
CA ARG A 22 -6.89 -4.27 -12.97
C ARG A 22 -5.50 -4.22 -12.33
N TYR A 23 -5.48 -3.98 -11.03
CA TYR A 23 -4.23 -3.94 -10.29
C TYR A 23 -4.35 -4.70 -8.98
N ARG A 24 -3.23 -5.15 -8.48
CA ARG A 24 -3.12 -5.87 -7.21
C ARG A 24 -2.19 -5.13 -6.27
N CYS A 25 -2.53 -5.15 -5.00
CA CYS A 25 -1.68 -4.66 -3.93
C CYS A 25 -1.22 -5.85 -3.09
N PHE A 26 0.09 -5.93 -2.87
CA PHE A 26 0.70 -6.99 -2.07
C PHE A 26 1.37 -6.40 -0.84
N VAL A 27 1.27 -7.10 0.27
CA VAL A 27 2.04 -6.82 1.47
C VAL A 27 2.90 -8.08 1.73
N ASN A 28 4.22 -7.94 1.61
CA ASN A 28 5.17 -9.05 1.72
C ASN A 28 4.80 -10.24 0.84
N ASP A 29 4.47 -9.96 -0.44
CA ASP A 29 4.09 -10.96 -1.44
C ASP A 29 2.78 -11.69 -1.18
N GLU A 30 2.05 -11.30 -0.14
CA GLU A 30 0.68 -11.77 0.06
C GLU A 30 -0.29 -10.79 -0.60
N LEU A 31 -1.24 -11.32 -1.34
CA LEU A 31 -2.25 -10.50 -2.00
C LEU A 31 -3.13 -9.84 -0.94
N PHE A 32 -3.11 -8.51 -0.91
CA PHE A 32 -3.94 -7.73 -0.03
C PHE A 32 -5.27 -7.38 -0.68
N THR A 33 -5.23 -6.91 -1.93
CA THR A 33 -6.44 -6.55 -2.66
C THR A 33 -6.19 -6.57 -4.18
N GLU A 34 -7.27 -6.80 -4.91
CA GLU A 34 -7.28 -6.67 -6.37
C GLU A 34 -8.47 -5.80 -6.73
N ARG A 35 -8.24 -4.79 -7.57
CA ARG A 35 -9.28 -3.85 -7.98
C ARG A 35 -9.16 -3.50 -9.45
N THR A 36 -10.27 -3.04 -9.99
CA THR A 36 -10.31 -2.42 -11.32
C THR A 36 -10.21 -0.91 -11.15
N TRP A 37 -9.34 -0.27 -11.94
CA TRP A 37 -9.21 1.18 -11.92
C TRP A 37 -10.37 1.79 -12.70
N ILE A 38 -11.43 2.15 -11.98
CA ILE A 38 -12.66 2.66 -12.60
C ILE A 38 -12.76 4.18 -12.56
N TRP A 39 -11.77 4.85 -12.02
CA TRP A 39 -11.78 6.30 -11.86
C TRP A 39 -11.28 6.97 -13.13
N HIS A 40 -11.93 8.07 -13.49
CA HIS A 40 -11.50 8.87 -14.65
C HIS A 40 -10.23 9.66 -14.38
N ASN A 41 -9.94 9.94 -13.13
CA ASN A 41 -8.70 10.61 -12.73
C ASN A 41 -7.54 9.63 -12.78
N GLU A 42 -6.35 10.14 -13.08
CA GLU A 42 -5.12 9.36 -13.07
C GLU A 42 -4.53 9.19 -11.68
N TYR A 43 -5.25 9.58 -10.63
CA TYR A 43 -4.77 9.65 -9.25
C TYR A 43 -5.80 9.13 -8.29
N LEU A 44 -5.35 8.34 -7.31
CA LEU A 44 -6.16 7.84 -6.21
C LEU A 44 -5.32 7.77 -4.94
N GLU A 45 -5.87 8.26 -3.84
CA GLU A 45 -5.28 8.05 -2.53
C GLU A 45 -5.83 6.76 -1.94
N GLU A 46 -4.96 5.80 -1.63
CA GLU A 46 -5.37 4.53 -1.06
C GLU A 46 -4.91 4.38 0.38
N SER A 47 -5.76 3.76 1.19
CA SER A 47 -5.43 3.38 2.55
C SER A 47 -5.26 1.86 2.63
N ILE A 48 -4.18 1.43 3.29
CA ILE A 48 -3.86 0.03 3.46
C ILE A 48 -3.88 -0.26 4.95
N GLN A 49 -4.79 -1.15 5.36
CA GLN A 49 -4.89 -1.56 6.76
C GLN A 49 -4.02 -2.80 6.97
N ILE A 50 -3.05 -2.67 7.85
CA ILE A 50 -2.14 -3.77 8.18
C ILE A 50 -2.34 -4.11 9.66
N ASN A 51 -2.65 -5.37 9.93
CA ASN A 51 -2.78 -5.88 11.29
C ASN A 51 -1.75 -6.99 11.43
N ALA A 52 -0.59 -6.67 11.96
CA ALA A 52 0.56 -7.57 11.93
C ALA A 52 1.51 -7.29 13.09
N PRO A 53 2.32 -8.27 13.50
CA PRO A 53 3.32 -8.06 14.55
C PRO A 53 4.40 -7.09 14.10
N PRO A 54 5.19 -6.54 15.06
CA PRO A 54 6.30 -5.68 14.70
C PRO A 54 7.25 -6.32 13.68
N GLY A 55 7.72 -5.53 12.73
CA GLY A 55 8.57 -5.98 11.65
C GLY A 55 8.52 -5.04 10.47
N LYS A 56 9.15 -5.44 9.39
CA LYS A 56 9.19 -4.66 8.14
C LYS A 56 8.29 -5.31 7.10
N TYR A 57 7.50 -4.49 6.42
CA TYR A 57 6.50 -4.95 5.46
C TYR A 57 6.66 -4.17 4.16
N GLN A 58 6.82 -4.90 3.07
CA GLN A 58 6.94 -4.32 1.73
C GLN A 58 5.56 -4.20 1.10
N VAL A 59 5.16 -2.98 0.76
CA VAL A 59 3.92 -2.72 0.03
C VAL A 59 4.27 -2.61 -1.45
N ARG A 60 3.59 -3.39 -2.28
CA ARG A 60 3.86 -3.42 -3.72
C ARG A 60 2.55 -3.41 -4.51
N TYR A 61 2.51 -2.62 -5.56
CA TYR A 61 1.40 -2.57 -6.50
C TYR A 61 1.84 -3.15 -7.83
N GLU A 62 0.94 -3.88 -8.47
CA GLU A 62 1.23 -4.56 -9.72
C GLU A 62 0.00 -4.53 -10.62
N LEU A 63 0.20 -4.21 -11.90
CA LEU A 63 -0.87 -4.32 -12.90
C LEU A 63 -1.03 -5.78 -13.32
N VAL A 64 -2.28 -6.24 -13.41
CA VAL A 64 -2.58 -7.60 -13.86
C VAL A 64 -2.23 -7.76 -15.33
N ASP A 65 -2.54 -6.72 -16.12
CA ASP A 65 -2.27 -6.70 -17.56
C ASP A 65 -1.68 -5.34 -17.93
N PRO A 66 -0.34 -5.22 -18.01
CA PRO A 66 0.31 -3.94 -18.17
C PRO A 66 0.39 -3.41 -19.60
N GLU A 67 -0.24 -4.06 -20.58
CA GLU A 67 -0.07 -3.68 -21.98
C GLU A 67 -0.55 -2.26 -22.31
N HIS A 68 -1.60 -1.80 -21.64
CA HIS A 68 -2.21 -0.49 -21.95
C HIS A 68 -2.24 0.43 -20.75
N ALA A 69 -1.45 0.15 -19.73
CA ALA A 69 -1.49 0.90 -18.50
C ALA A 69 -0.13 0.96 -17.83
N ALA A 70 0.07 1.99 -17.03
CA ALA A 70 1.25 2.13 -16.17
C ALA A 70 0.79 2.62 -14.81
N ILE A 71 1.28 2.00 -13.75
CA ILE A 71 0.94 2.37 -12.37
C ILE A 71 2.19 2.86 -11.65
N LYS A 72 2.02 3.88 -10.82
CA LYS A 72 3.09 4.46 -10.01
C LYS A 72 2.55 4.77 -8.64
N VAL A 73 3.30 4.43 -7.61
CA VAL A 73 2.93 4.68 -6.21
C VAL A 73 3.94 5.65 -5.61
N ARG A 74 3.44 6.67 -4.92
CA ARG A 74 4.28 7.69 -4.28
C ARG A 74 3.73 8.03 -2.90
N ASN A 75 4.56 8.67 -2.10
CA ASN A 75 4.18 9.24 -0.81
C ASN A 75 3.58 8.22 0.15
N LEU A 76 4.18 7.03 0.21
CA LEU A 76 3.80 6.05 1.22
C LEU A 76 4.05 6.66 2.59
N ARG A 77 3.02 6.66 3.43
CA ARG A 77 3.05 7.32 4.73
C ARG A 77 2.18 6.56 5.72
N ILE A 78 2.41 6.82 6.99
CA ILE A 78 1.60 6.21 8.05
C ILE A 78 0.54 7.22 8.47
N GLN A 79 -0.72 6.81 8.41
CA GLN A 79 -1.84 7.59 8.91
C GLN A 79 -2.09 7.33 10.39
N THR A 80 -2.02 6.07 10.81
CA THR A 80 -2.37 5.67 12.17
C THR A 80 -1.56 4.45 12.55
N GLY A 81 -1.17 4.38 13.83
CA GLY A 81 -0.54 3.20 14.39
C GLY A 81 0.96 3.32 14.61
N PRO A 82 1.55 2.36 15.33
CA PRO A 82 2.96 2.41 15.70
C PRO A 82 3.86 1.94 14.56
N ALA A 83 4.03 2.80 13.57
CA ALA A 83 4.83 2.46 12.39
C ALA A 83 5.50 3.69 11.80
N ILE A 84 6.56 3.45 11.06
CA ILE A 84 7.27 4.47 10.27
C ILE A 84 7.51 3.94 8.87
N ILE A 85 7.82 4.84 7.95
CA ILE A 85 8.29 4.45 6.61
C ILE A 85 9.82 4.52 6.63
N THR A 86 10.46 3.41 6.26
CA THR A 86 11.92 3.34 6.24
C THR A 86 12.49 4.06 5.02
N PRO A 87 13.80 4.37 5.01
CA PRO A 87 14.43 4.94 3.82
C PRO A 87 14.30 4.06 2.57
N GLN A 88 14.09 2.75 2.74
CA GLN A 88 13.88 1.82 1.63
C GLN A 88 12.42 1.76 1.17
N GLY A 89 11.53 2.56 1.78
CA GLY A 89 10.12 2.59 1.39
C GLY A 89 9.29 1.45 1.96
N GLN A 90 9.71 0.86 3.06
CA GLN A 90 8.95 -0.20 3.73
C GLN A 90 8.20 0.34 4.93
N VAL A 91 7.08 -0.30 5.26
CA VAL A 91 6.37 -0.03 6.50
C VAL A 91 7.06 -0.81 7.62
N GLN A 92 7.57 -0.10 8.61
CA GLN A 92 8.18 -0.73 9.79
C GLN A 92 7.28 -0.52 10.98
N ILE A 93 6.68 -1.62 11.45
CA ILE A 93 5.83 -1.63 12.64
C ILE A 93 6.74 -1.88 13.84
N TYR A 94 6.59 -1.06 14.86
CA TYR A 94 7.38 -1.18 16.09
C TYR A 94 6.47 -1.42 17.28
N THR A 95 7.05 -1.93 18.38
CA THR A 95 6.31 -2.10 19.63
C THR A 95 6.19 -0.74 20.31
N PRO A 96 4.96 -0.23 20.56
CA PRO A 96 4.82 1.06 21.24
C PRO A 96 5.35 0.99 22.66
N GLU A 97 5.97 2.10 23.13
CA GLU A 97 6.37 2.22 24.52
C GLU A 97 5.12 2.33 25.38
N LYS A 98 5.10 1.54 26.44
CA LYS A 98 4.02 1.65 27.41
C LYS A 98 4.43 2.66 28.46
N PRO A 99 3.54 3.62 28.82
CA PRO A 99 3.81 4.49 29.94
C PRO A 99 3.92 3.66 31.23
N THR A 100 4.91 3.95 31.99
CA THR A 100 5.12 3.31 33.28
C THR A 100 4.44 4.07 34.39
#